data_e4de74a7f53d8433f3612c2a6ab9fd32
#
_entry.id   e4de74a7f53d8433f3612c2a6ab9fd32
#
_cell.length_a   1.000
_cell.length_b   1.000
_cell.length_c   1.000
_cell.angle_alpha   90.00
_cell.angle_beta   90.00
_cell.angle_gamma   90.00
#
_symmetry.space_group_name_H-M   'P 1'
#
loop_
_entity.id
_entity.type
_entity.pdbx_description
1 polymer ?
#
loop_
_entity_poly.entity_id
_entity_poly.type
_entity_poly.pdbx_seq_one_letter_code
_entity_poly.pdbx_strand_id
1 'polypeptide(L)'
;MTPGGVRYFDKVVENTCSPFNPCSPQPGDFIKLKYKSFLSNGQMYDSSEGPGRKPLAAKYKANPPQLLPGWEEALDGMQMGQTRIIQVPPSMAYGEKGLQIETKDGTTEYLVPPNEKLQFELTLVQVSLPPP
;
A
#
# COMPACT_ATOMS: atom_id res chain seq x y z
N MET A 1 12.88 4.62 -9.29
CA MET A 1 11.76 5.55 -9.06
C MET A 1 10.67 5.30 -10.10
N THR A 2 9.41 5.27 -9.69
CA THR A 2 8.28 5.08 -10.59
C THR A 2 7.96 6.37 -11.35
N PRO A 3 7.12 6.31 -12.40
CA PRO A 3 6.71 7.52 -13.13
C PRO A 3 6.07 8.59 -12.24
N GLY A 4 5.33 8.18 -11.19
CA GLY A 4 4.71 9.12 -10.26
C GLY A 4 5.63 9.67 -9.19
N GLY A 5 6.90 9.26 -9.17
CA GLY A 5 7.87 9.74 -8.20
C GLY A 5 7.96 8.91 -6.92
N VAL A 6 7.40 7.72 -6.91
CA VAL A 6 7.52 6.79 -5.78
C VAL A 6 8.91 6.17 -5.79
N ARG A 7 9.63 6.32 -4.69
CA ARG A 7 10.90 5.63 -4.48
C ARG A 7 10.65 4.34 -3.73
N TYR A 8 11.37 3.29 -4.08
CA TYR A 8 11.18 2.02 -3.42
C TYR A 8 12.50 1.31 -3.16
N PHE A 9 12.46 0.44 -2.15
CA PHE A 9 13.57 -0.35 -1.70
C PHE A 9 13.05 -1.73 -1.32
N ASP A 10 13.62 -2.77 -1.93
CA ASP A 10 13.15 -4.14 -1.71
C ASP A 10 13.95 -4.82 -0.62
N LYS A 11 13.26 -5.43 0.33
CA LYS A 11 13.89 -6.37 1.25
C LYS A 11 14.10 -7.71 0.55
N VAL A 12 15.20 -8.38 0.87
CA VAL A 12 15.47 -9.72 0.35
C VAL A 12 14.47 -10.69 0.95
N VAL A 13 13.74 -11.41 0.09
CA VAL A 13 12.75 -12.41 0.50
C VAL A 13 12.89 -13.63 -0.37
N GLU A 14 12.53 -14.80 0.19
CA GLU A 14 12.46 -16.02 -0.58
C GLU A 14 11.37 -15.89 -1.65
N ASN A 15 11.74 -16.16 -2.89
CA ASN A 15 10.81 -16.17 -3.99
C ASN A 15 10.13 -17.53 -4.06
N THR A 16 8.83 -17.57 -3.70
CA THR A 16 8.02 -18.80 -3.75
C THR A 16 7.23 -18.93 -5.03
N CYS A 17 7.47 -18.06 -5.99
CA CYS A 17 6.73 -18.06 -7.25
C CYS A 17 7.09 -19.27 -8.11
N SER A 18 6.09 -19.78 -8.81
CA SER A 18 6.26 -20.84 -9.79
C SER A 18 5.48 -20.50 -11.06
N PRO A 19 5.75 -21.19 -12.19
CA PRO A 19 4.97 -20.96 -13.39
C PRO A 19 3.47 -21.21 -13.24
N PHE A 20 3.07 -21.94 -12.19
CA PHE A 20 1.67 -22.26 -11.90
C PHE A 20 1.03 -21.33 -10.88
N ASN A 21 1.83 -20.50 -10.20
CA ASN A 21 1.35 -19.53 -9.24
C ASN A 21 1.76 -18.13 -9.71
N PRO A 22 0.80 -17.21 -9.92
CA PRO A 22 1.16 -15.85 -10.34
C PRO A 22 2.08 -15.21 -9.31
N CYS A 23 3.22 -14.71 -9.78
CA CYS A 23 4.19 -14.05 -8.92
C CYS A 23 3.81 -12.61 -8.67
N SER A 24 3.55 -11.88 -9.76
CA SER A 24 3.24 -10.46 -9.73
C SER A 24 1.79 -10.25 -10.13
N PRO A 25 1.12 -9.25 -9.52
CA PRO A 25 -0.26 -8.98 -9.86
C PRO A 25 -0.39 -8.40 -11.26
N GLN A 26 -1.45 -8.81 -11.95
CA GLN A 26 -1.90 -8.23 -13.20
C GLN A 26 -3.15 -7.41 -12.95
N PRO A 27 -3.44 -6.39 -13.79
CA PRO A 27 -4.66 -5.61 -13.61
C PRO A 27 -5.90 -6.51 -13.50
N GLY A 28 -6.69 -6.28 -12.44
CA GLY A 28 -7.88 -7.08 -12.17
C GLY A 28 -7.70 -8.22 -11.19
N ASP A 29 -6.46 -8.61 -10.88
CA ASP A 29 -6.22 -9.66 -9.88
C ASP A 29 -6.61 -9.19 -8.49
N PHE A 30 -7.05 -10.14 -7.64
CA PHE A 30 -7.24 -9.87 -6.23
C PHE A 30 -5.94 -10.06 -5.47
N ILE A 31 -5.64 -9.13 -4.58
CA ILE A 31 -4.42 -9.16 -3.78
C ILE A 31 -4.72 -9.02 -2.31
N LYS A 32 -3.81 -9.54 -1.48
CA LYS A 32 -3.79 -9.28 -0.04
C LYS A 32 -2.46 -8.66 0.33
N LEU A 33 -2.51 -7.57 1.09
CA LEU A 33 -1.35 -6.80 1.50
C LEU A 33 -1.29 -6.68 3.01
N LYS A 34 -0.10 -6.90 3.57
CA LYS A 34 0.24 -6.38 4.89
C LYS A 34 0.89 -5.03 4.71
N TYR A 35 0.58 -4.09 5.58
CA TYR A 35 1.15 -2.75 5.46
C TYR A 35 1.43 -2.12 6.81
N LYS A 36 2.41 -1.23 6.81
CA LYS A 36 2.70 -0.28 7.88
C LYS A 36 2.85 1.10 7.25
N SER A 37 2.22 2.10 7.85
CA SER A 37 2.14 3.45 7.29
C SER A 37 2.78 4.45 8.23
N PHE A 38 3.72 5.25 7.72
CA PHE A 38 4.52 6.18 8.51
C PHE A 38 4.45 7.59 7.95
N LEU A 39 4.40 8.57 8.84
CA LEU A 39 4.58 9.97 8.49
C LEU A 39 6.05 10.27 8.21
N SER A 40 6.34 11.45 7.67
CA SER A 40 7.71 11.85 7.33
C SER A 40 8.64 11.92 8.54
N ASN A 41 8.09 12.11 9.75
CA ASN A 41 8.86 12.10 10.99
C ASN A 41 9.14 10.70 11.54
N GLY A 42 8.69 9.65 10.84
CA GLY A 42 8.87 8.27 11.27
C GLY A 42 7.76 7.71 12.15
N GLN A 43 6.78 8.51 12.51
CA GLN A 43 5.67 8.06 13.33
C GLN A 43 4.73 7.16 12.54
N MET A 44 4.49 5.93 13.03
CA MET A 44 3.51 5.02 12.43
C MET A 44 2.10 5.50 12.78
N TYR A 45 1.24 5.64 11.77
CA TYR A 45 -0.13 6.08 11.99
C TYR A 45 -1.18 5.02 11.63
N ASP A 46 -0.78 3.96 10.93
CA ASP A 46 -1.68 2.84 10.61
C ASP A 46 -0.87 1.59 10.31
N SER A 47 -1.53 0.42 10.46
CA SER A 47 -0.91 -0.87 10.21
C SER A 47 -2.01 -1.91 10.02
N SER A 48 -1.72 -2.95 9.23
CA SER A 48 -2.59 -4.12 9.11
C SER A 48 -2.44 -5.10 10.27
N GLU A 49 -1.45 -4.88 11.14
CA GLU A 49 -1.17 -5.75 12.29
C GLU A 49 -1.87 -5.25 13.54
N GLY A 50 -2.11 -6.15 14.49
CA GLY A 50 -2.69 -5.84 15.78
C GLY A 50 -4.01 -6.59 16.04
N PRO A 51 -4.54 -6.52 17.27
CA PRO A 51 -5.78 -7.20 17.62
C PRO A 51 -6.95 -6.79 16.73
N GLY A 52 -7.65 -7.75 16.17
CA GLY A 52 -8.78 -7.49 15.27
C GLY A 52 -8.40 -7.02 13.87
N ARG A 53 -7.12 -6.90 13.57
CA ARG A 53 -6.63 -6.46 12.27
C ARG A 53 -6.29 -7.67 11.40
N LYS A 54 -6.35 -7.48 10.09
CA LYS A 54 -5.99 -8.51 9.11
C LYS A 54 -5.42 -7.85 7.85
N PRO A 55 -4.75 -8.61 6.97
CA PRO A 55 -4.26 -8.06 5.72
C PRO A 55 -5.38 -7.41 4.91
N LEU A 56 -5.04 -6.35 4.21
CA LEU A 56 -5.96 -5.64 3.33
C LEU A 56 -6.19 -6.46 2.07
N ALA A 57 -7.46 -6.73 1.74
CA ALA A 57 -7.84 -7.37 0.49
C ALA A 57 -8.32 -6.30 -0.48
N ALA A 58 -7.80 -6.33 -1.70
CA ALA A 58 -8.16 -5.33 -2.71
C ALA A 58 -7.98 -5.92 -4.11
N LYS A 59 -8.58 -5.24 -5.10
CA LYS A 59 -8.38 -5.55 -6.51
C LYS A 59 -7.32 -4.62 -7.07
N TYR A 60 -6.30 -5.20 -7.69
CA TYR A 60 -5.19 -4.44 -8.27
C TYR A 60 -5.66 -3.73 -9.54
N LYS A 61 -5.35 -2.43 -9.62
CA LYS A 61 -5.75 -1.54 -10.73
C LYS A 61 -7.24 -1.61 -11.04
N ALA A 62 -8.05 -1.59 -9.98
CA ALA A 62 -9.50 -1.51 -10.09
C ALA A 62 -9.92 -0.14 -10.63
N ASN A 63 -11.10 -0.08 -11.22
CA ASN A 63 -11.71 1.18 -11.66
C ASN A 63 -13.14 1.25 -11.10
N PRO A 64 -13.41 2.13 -10.09
CA PRO A 64 -12.47 3.09 -9.49
C PRO A 64 -11.40 2.42 -8.62
N PRO A 65 -10.25 3.10 -8.42
CA PRO A 65 -9.14 2.53 -7.64
C PRO A 65 -9.53 2.24 -6.20
N GLN A 66 -9.04 1.11 -5.69
CA GLN A 66 -9.24 0.69 -4.28
C GLN A 66 -8.02 0.98 -3.42
N LEU A 67 -6.89 1.35 -4.03
CA LEU A 67 -5.62 1.60 -3.35
C LEU A 67 -5.12 3.00 -3.69
N LEU A 68 -4.24 3.55 -2.83
CA LEU A 68 -3.57 4.80 -3.13
C LEU A 68 -2.77 4.67 -4.45
N PRO A 69 -2.70 5.74 -5.24
CA PRO A 69 -1.93 5.70 -6.49
C PRO A 69 -0.48 5.25 -6.29
N GLY A 70 0.17 5.70 -5.21
CA GLY A 70 1.54 5.30 -4.90
C GLY A 70 1.68 3.82 -4.61
N TRP A 71 0.66 3.21 -4.01
CA TRP A 71 0.66 1.77 -3.76
C TRP A 71 0.53 0.98 -5.06
N GLU A 72 -0.33 1.44 -5.96
CA GLU A 72 -0.49 0.75 -7.25
C GLU A 72 0.80 0.79 -8.07
N GLU A 73 1.50 1.92 -8.08
CA GLU A 73 2.80 2.00 -8.74
C GLU A 73 3.86 1.12 -8.07
N ALA A 74 3.83 1.07 -6.73
CA ALA A 74 4.78 0.24 -5.98
C ALA A 74 4.55 -1.26 -6.16
N LEU A 75 3.31 -1.67 -6.42
CA LEU A 75 2.97 -3.08 -6.62
C LEU A 75 3.42 -3.59 -7.98
N ASP A 76 3.68 -2.70 -8.92
CA ASP A 76 4.14 -3.09 -10.24
C ASP A 76 5.50 -3.80 -10.12
N GLY A 77 5.53 -5.05 -10.56
CA GLY A 77 6.72 -5.88 -10.47
C GLY A 77 6.98 -6.52 -9.10
N MET A 78 6.19 -6.22 -8.07
CA MET A 78 6.31 -6.94 -6.79
C MET A 78 5.89 -8.39 -6.96
N GLN A 79 6.59 -9.27 -6.25
CA GLN A 79 6.30 -10.70 -6.27
C GLN A 79 5.65 -11.12 -4.96
N MET A 80 4.83 -12.16 -5.03
CA MET A 80 4.21 -12.74 -3.85
C MET A 80 5.27 -13.13 -2.81
N GLY A 81 5.06 -12.71 -1.56
CA GLY A 81 6.02 -12.91 -0.46
C GLY A 81 7.04 -11.79 -0.30
N GLN A 82 7.13 -10.88 -1.26
CA GLN A 82 8.10 -9.78 -1.22
C GLN A 82 7.62 -8.64 -0.33
N THR A 83 8.56 -8.00 0.36
CA THR A 83 8.32 -6.76 1.10
C THR A 83 9.06 -5.62 0.42
N ARG A 84 8.37 -4.52 0.18
CA ARG A 84 8.92 -3.32 -0.45
C ARG A 84 8.66 -2.13 0.47
N ILE A 85 9.73 -1.39 0.78
CA ILE A 85 9.63 -0.12 1.51
C ILE A 85 9.54 0.97 0.46
N ILE A 86 8.52 1.84 0.57
CA ILE A 86 8.28 2.88 -0.41
C ILE A 86 8.19 4.24 0.24
N GLN A 87 8.66 5.26 -0.47
CA GLN A 87 8.46 6.66 -0.14
C GLN A 87 7.55 7.26 -1.21
N VAL A 88 6.45 7.84 -0.77
CA VAL A 88 5.37 8.28 -1.64
C VAL A 88 5.22 9.80 -1.53
N PRO A 89 5.35 10.53 -2.66
CA PRO A 89 5.10 11.97 -2.63
C PRO A 89 3.61 12.26 -2.38
N PRO A 90 3.28 13.45 -1.87
CA PRO A 90 1.89 13.79 -1.57
C PRO A 90 0.94 13.60 -2.76
N SER A 91 1.39 13.90 -3.98
CA SER A 91 0.57 13.76 -5.20
C SER A 91 0.12 12.33 -5.47
N MET A 92 0.82 11.34 -4.92
CA MET A 92 0.48 9.93 -5.08
C MET A 92 -0.13 9.33 -3.81
N ALA A 93 -0.48 10.16 -2.85
CA ALA A 93 -1.11 9.78 -1.58
C ALA A 93 -2.30 10.70 -1.29
N TYR A 94 -2.25 11.46 -0.20
CA TYR A 94 -3.38 12.27 0.24
C TYR A 94 -3.33 13.73 -0.21
N GLY A 95 -2.25 14.16 -0.86
CA GLY A 95 -2.15 15.46 -1.52
C GLY A 95 -2.30 16.65 -0.58
N GLU A 96 -2.86 17.73 -1.14
CA GLU A 96 -3.09 18.99 -0.42
C GLU A 96 -4.16 18.88 0.66
N LYS A 97 -5.08 17.94 0.52
CA LYS A 97 -6.18 17.77 1.48
C LYS A 97 -5.74 17.02 2.73
N GLY A 98 -4.74 16.16 2.63
CA GLY A 98 -4.36 15.27 3.71
C GLY A 98 -5.45 14.23 4.01
N LEU A 99 -5.38 13.63 5.18
CA LEU A 99 -6.37 12.67 5.67
C LEU A 99 -6.86 13.13 7.03
N GLN A 100 -8.13 13.48 7.12
CA GLN A 100 -8.78 13.89 8.36
C GLN A 100 -9.59 12.76 8.94
N ILE A 101 -9.59 12.68 10.27
CA ILE A 101 -10.43 11.75 11.01
C ILE A 101 -11.27 12.53 12.01
N GLU A 102 -12.47 12.02 12.31
CA GLU A 102 -13.31 12.55 13.35
C GLU A 102 -12.98 11.86 14.68
N THR A 103 -12.73 12.64 15.71
CA THR A 103 -12.42 12.11 17.05
C THR A 103 -13.70 11.84 17.83
N LYS A 104 -13.58 11.13 18.97
CA LYS A 104 -14.73 10.76 19.79
C LYS A 104 -15.50 11.95 20.35
N ASP A 105 -14.85 13.10 20.49
CA ASP A 105 -15.48 14.32 20.99
C ASP A 105 -16.12 15.17 19.87
N GLY A 106 -16.14 14.67 18.65
CA GLY A 106 -16.74 15.35 17.49
C GLY A 106 -15.83 16.35 16.81
N THR A 107 -14.58 16.49 17.25
CA THR A 107 -13.60 17.34 16.57
C THR A 107 -12.94 16.61 15.41
N THR A 108 -12.34 17.36 14.48
CA THR A 108 -11.63 16.81 13.35
C THR A 108 -10.14 17.00 13.53
N GLU A 109 -9.38 15.93 13.32
CA GLU A 109 -7.92 15.97 13.40
C GLU A 109 -7.31 15.40 12.11
N TYR A 110 -6.10 15.85 11.76
CA TYR A 110 -5.35 15.26 10.68
C TYR A 110 -4.63 14.01 11.14
N LEU A 111 -4.95 12.87 10.54
CA LEU A 111 -4.14 11.68 10.65
C LEU A 111 -2.90 11.81 9.75
N VAL A 112 -3.08 12.37 8.56
CA VAL A 112 -2.02 12.73 7.63
C VAL A 112 -2.17 14.21 7.30
N PRO A 113 -1.17 15.05 7.64
CA PRO A 113 -1.23 16.47 7.31
C PRO A 113 -1.28 16.75 5.81
N PRO A 114 -1.75 17.93 5.38
CA PRO A 114 -1.64 18.33 3.97
C PRO A 114 -0.19 18.31 3.47
N ASN A 115 -0.02 17.90 2.24
CA ASN A 115 1.27 17.88 1.56
C ASN A 115 2.34 17.03 2.26
N GLU A 116 1.90 15.96 2.92
CA GLU A 116 2.79 15.08 3.66
C GLU A 116 3.38 14.00 2.76
N LYS A 117 4.70 13.86 2.80
CA LYS A 117 5.40 12.75 2.21
C LYS A 117 5.31 11.55 3.14
N LEU A 118 4.95 10.38 2.61
CA LEU A 118 4.69 9.20 3.42
C LEU A 118 5.68 8.08 3.12
N GLN A 119 5.87 7.22 4.11
CA GLN A 119 6.62 5.97 3.93
C GLN A 119 5.70 4.81 4.27
N PHE A 120 5.74 3.78 3.45
CA PHE A 120 4.99 2.55 3.68
C PHE A 120 5.92 1.35 3.59
N GLU A 121 5.60 0.34 4.38
CA GLU A 121 6.18 -0.99 4.24
C GLU A 121 5.05 -1.91 3.76
N LEU A 122 5.17 -2.40 2.52
CA LEU A 122 4.15 -3.24 1.89
C LEU A 122 4.68 -4.66 1.71
N THR A 123 3.90 -5.65 2.14
CA THR A 123 4.19 -7.06 1.90
C THR A 123 3.05 -7.65 1.07
N LEU A 124 3.38 -8.16 -0.11
CA LEU A 124 2.40 -8.82 -0.97
C LEU A 124 2.21 -10.26 -0.48
N VAL A 125 1.10 -10.50 0.21
CA VAL A 125 0.84 -11.79 0.86
C VAL A 125 0.28 -12.80 -0.13
N GLN A 126 -0.61 -12.37 -1.01
CA GLN A 126 -1.30 -13.26 -1.92
C GLN A 126 -1.72 -12.54 -3.19
N VAL A 127 -1.61 -13.24 -4.31
CA VAL A 127 -2.17 -12.85 -5.60
C VAL A 127 -3.12 -13.94 -6.03
N SER A 128 -4.38 -13.58 -6.35
CA SER A 128 -5.40 -14.52 -6.80
C SER A 128 -6.01 -14.02 -8.10
N LEU A 129 -6.26 -14.96 -9.01
CA LEU A 129 -6.97 -14.63 -10.23
C LEU A 129 -8.40 -14.23 -9.92
N PRO A 130 -9.01 -13.32 -10.70
CA PRO A 130 -10.42 -13.00 -10.52
C PRO A 130 -11.29 -14.22 -10.82
N PRO A 131 -12.45 -14.34 -10.14
CA PRO A 131 -13.38 -15.43 -10.46
C PRO A 131 -13.88 -15.31 -11.89
N PRO A 132 -14.16 -16.46 -12.54
CA PRO A 132 -14.67 -16.48 -13.91
C PRO A 132 -16.03 -15.79 -14.05
#